data_8bf6b1194c061a73b24296e7f7c28673
#
_entry.id   8bf6b1194c061a73b24296e7f7c28673
#
_cell.length_a   1.000
_cell.length_b   1.000
_cell.length_c   1.000
_cell.angle_alpha   90.00
_cell.angle_beta   90.00
_cell.angle_gamma   90.00
#
_symmetry.space_group_name_H-M   'P 1'
#
loop_
_entity.id
_entity.type
_entity.pdbx_description
1 polymer ?
#
loop_
_entity_poly.entity_id
_entity_poly.type
_entity_poly.pdbx_seq_one_letter_code
_entity_poly.pdbx_strand_id
1 'polypeptide(L)'
;MKDYFLPPEATAVEPLIPWSPMPGGALTANTQMLRDNGIMEKYPEIIKAMREVVEKGGYGTSVTPVSQFYFQQAFNNVMFGPWKKIAEPYGKMVLGYFGKTPVSPDSEVVKIASEQLKLEKNSTPPIQLNDADPKKSIKNAKEKLRSENIEETEENIFIVATCGEKGTKFLKGEGEVGVRKNKKEEATSRADSGSAGTYVVTVNGKEHSMVIEGDKATVNG
;
A
#
# COMPACT_ATOMS: atom_id res chain seq x y z
N MET A 1 -3.85 17.93 12.15
CA MET A 1 -3.40 16.58 11.80
C MET A 1 -3.46 15.57 12.95
N LYS A 2 -3.66 15.99 14.20
CA LYS A 2 -3.75 15.07 15.36
C LYS A 2 -4.87 14.02 15.26
N ASP A 3 -5.90 14.29 14.48
CA ASP A 3 -7.05 13.37 14.32
C ASP A 3 -6.82 12.26 13.30
N TYR A 4 -5.69 12.32 12.57
CA TYR A 4 -5.39 11.37 11.53
C TYR A 4 -4.26 10.43 11.96
N PHE A 5 -4.39 9.17 11.55
CA PHE A 5 -3.35 8.18 11.79
C PHE A 5 -2.09 8.54 10.99
N LEU A 6 -1.02 8.78 11.71
CA LEU A 6 0.32 8.99 11.16
C LEU A 6 1.28 8.02 11.86
N PRO A 7 1.70 6.95 11.18
CA PRO A 7 2.62 6.00 11.77
C PRO A 7 4.01 6.62 11.99
N PRO A 8 4.77 6.23 13.03
CA PRO A 8 6.09 6.77 13.32
C PRO A 8 7.05 6.69 12.14
N GLU A 9 6.99 5.62 11.34
CA GLU A 9 7.84 5.41 10.18
C GLU A 9 7.60 6.46 9.07
N ALA A 10 6.40 7.03 8.98
CA ALA A 10 6.11 8.08 7.99
C ALA A 10 6.82 9.41 8.31
N THR A 11 7.31 9.58 9.52
CA THR A 11 8.06 10.77 9.97
C THR A 11 9.54 10.48 10.21
N ALA A 12 9.95 9.22 10.15
CA ALA A 12 11.34 8.82 10.29
C ALA A 12 12.17 9.16 9.05
N VAL A 13 13.45 9.43 9.25
CA VAL A 13 14.40 9.56 8.15
C VAL A 13 14.70 8.17 7.61
N GLU A 14 14.51 7.98 6.30
CA GLU A 14 14.79 6.71 5.61
C GLU A 14 16.02 6.86 4.71
N PRO A 15 17.22 6.44 5.16
CA PRO A 15 18.45 6.61 4.41
C PRO A 15 18.56 5.70 3.18
N LEU A 16 17.68 4.69 3.04
CA LEU A 16 17.70 3.76 1.90
C LEU A 16 16.93 4.30 0.68
N ILE A 17 16.11 5.36 0.84
CA ILE A 17 15.33 5.94 -0.27
C ILE A 17 16.18 6.30 -1.49
N PRO A 18 17.39 6.88 -1.39
CA PRO A 18 18.22 7.18 -2.55
C PRO A 18 18.60 5.94 -3.39
N TRP A 19 18.57 4.77 -2.79
CA TRP A 19 18.87 3.49 -3.44
C TRP A 19 17.64 2.75 -3.96
N SER A 20 16.47 3.25 -3.62
CA SER A 20 15.18 2.67 -4.00
C SER A 20 14.38 3.67 -4.82
N PRO A 21 14.10 3.39 -6.11
CA PRO A 21 13.36 4.31 -6.97
C PRO A 21 11.86 4.29 -6.64
N MET A 22 11.49 4.61 -5.39
CA MET A 22 10.11 4.73 -4.95
C MET A 22 9.74 6.19 -4.65
N PRO A 23 8.87 6.82 -5.44
CA PRO A 23 8.30 8.11 -5.08
C PRO A 23 7.47 8.01 -3.79
N GLY A 24 7.32 9.13 -3.07
CA GLY A 24 6.74 9.18 -1.73
C GLY A 24 5.40 8.45 -1.56
N GLY A 25 4.49 8.57 -2.53
CA GLY A 25 3.21 7.85 -2.50
C GLY A 25 3.36 6.33 -2.57
N ALA A 26 4.29 5.83 -3.38
CA ALA A 26 4.60 4.39 -3.44
C ALA A 26 5.23 3.90 -2.13
N LEU A 27 6.14 4.69 -1.55
CA LEU A 27 6.73 4.39 -0.25
C LEU A 27 5.65 4.26 0.84
N THR A 28 4.75 5.23 0.93
CA THR A 28 3.66 5.22 1.91
C THR A 28 2.74 4.01 1.75
N ALA A 29 2.30 3.72 0.52
CA ALA A 29 1.42 2.59 0.25
C ALA A 29 2.08 1.23 0.56
N ASN A 30 3.34 1.07 0.19
CA ASN A 30 4.07 -0.19 0.37
C ASN A 30 4.43 -0.44 1.82
N THR A 31 4.89 0.57 2.56
CA THR A 31 5.15 0.45 4.00
C THR A 31 3.86 0.21 4.78
N GLN A 32 2.74 0.81 4.36
CA GLN A 32 1.44 0.53 4.95
C GLN A 32 1.04 -0.94 4.74
N MET A 33 1.22 -1.48 3.54
CA MET A 33 0.94 -2.89 3.24
C MET A 33 1.80 -3.83 4.10
N LEU A 34 3.10 -3.56 4.24
CA LEU A 34 4.00 -4.36 5.08
C LEU A 34 3.57 -4.31 6.55
N ARG A 35 3.15 -3.15 7.03
CA ARG A 35 2.69 -2.95 8.41
C ARG A 35 1.38 -3.69 8.68
N ASP A 36 0.42 -3.57 7.77
CA ASP A 36 -0.88 -4.25 7.90
C ASP A 36 -0.74 -5.78 7.90
N ASN A 37 0.32 -6.30 7.29
CA ASN A 37 0.64 -7.73 7.28
C ASN A 37 1.66 -8.15 8.37
N GLY A 38 2.11 -7.23 9.21
CA GLY A 38 3.04 -7.53 10.31
C GLY A 38 4.44 -7.96 9.85
N ILE A 39 4.89 -7.52 8.67
CA ILE A 39 6.18 -7.90 8.06
C ILE A 39 7.06 -6.70 7.74
N MET A 40 6.94 -5.63 8.50
CA MET A 40 7.71 -4.41 8.29
C MET A 40 9.22 -4.62 8.42
N GLU A 41 9.66 -5.62 9.18
CA GLU A 41 11.07 -6.00 9.32
C GLU A 41 11.71 -6.46 8.00
N LYS A 42 10.90 -6.87 7.00
CA LYS A 42 11.38 -7.24 5.67
C LYS A 42 11.67 -6.05 4.75
N TYR A 43 11.26 -4.86 5.14
CA TYR A 43 11.44 -3.65 4.33
C TYR A 43 12.88 -3.43 3.85
N PRO A 44 13.94 -3.50 4.69
CA PRO A 44 15.32 -3.29 4.23
C PRO A 44 15.78 -4.33 3.20
N GLU A 45 15.36 -5.59 3.33
CA GLU A 45 15.68 -6.66 2.38
C GLU A 45 15.01 -6.41 1.03
N ILE A 46 13.73 -5.99 1.05
CA ILE A 46 12.96 -5.69 -0.16
C ILE A 46 13.58 -4.51 -0.90
N ILE A 47 13.95 -3.44 -0.20
CA ILE A 47 14.59 -2.28 -0.81
C ILE A 47 15.92 -2.65 -1.49
N LYS A 48 16.73 -3.48 -0.86
CA LYS A 48 17.96 -3.98 -1.48
C LYS A 48 17.68 -4.80 -2.74
N ALA A 49 16.67 -5.65 -2.71
CA ALA A 49 16.26 -6.46 -3.86
C ALA A 49 15.70 -5.63 -5.02
N MET A 50 15.11 -4.46 -4.74
CA MET A 50 14.57 -3.57 -5.79
C MET A 50 15.62 -3.13 -6.81
N ARG A 51 16.86 -2.95 -6.40
CA ARG A 51 17.94 -2.56 -7.33
C ARG A 51 18.09 -3.56 -8.47
N GLU A 52 18.19 -4.85 -8.16
CA GLU A 52 18.30 -5.91 -9.15
C GLU A 52 17.03 -5.99 -10.01
N VAL A 53 15.87 -5.85 -9.39
CA VAL A 53 14.57 -5.90 -10.09
C VAL A 53 14.43 -4.77 -11.10
N VAL A 54 14.88 -3.56 -10.76
CA VAL A 54 14.89 -2.40 -11.67
C VAL A 54 15.86 -2.63 -12.83
N GLU A 55 17.07 -3.08 -12.54
CA GLU A 55 18.11 -3.36 -13.54
C GLU A 55 17.64 -4.43 -14.52
N LYS A 56 17.24 -5.58 -14.02
CA LYS A 56 16.73 -6.70 -14.84
C LYS A 56 15.41 -6.38 -15.54
N GLY A 57 14.63 -5.44 -15.03
CA GLY A 57 13.41 -4.93 -15.64
C GLY A 57 13.63 -3.92 -16.77
N GLY A 58 14.89 -3.54 -17.08
CA GLY A 58 15.23 -2.62 -18.17
C GLY A 58 15.03 -1.14 -17.83
N TYR A 59 15.09 -0.77 -16.56
CA TYR A 59 15.06 0.62 -16.07
C TYR A 59 13.82 1.42 -16.50
N GLY A 60 12.65 0.81 -16.54
CA GLY A 60 11.40 1.54 -16.77
C GLY A 60 11.25 2.68 -15.76
N THR A 61 10.71 3.82 -16.22
CA THR A 61 10.57 5.01 -15.38
C THR A 61 9.79 4.70 -14.11
N SER A 62 10.41 4.92 -12.94
CA SER A 62 9.85 4.57 -11.64
C SER A 62 8.85 5.62 -11.13
N VAL A 63 7.78 5.82 -11.88
CA VAL A 63 6.58 6.54 -11.46
C VAL A 63 5.42 5.57 -11.32
N THR A 64 4.36 5.98 -10.66
CA THR A 64 3.14 5.14 -10.54
C THR A 64 2.58 4.84 -11.95
N PRO A 65 2.31 3.57 -12.30
CA PRO A 65 2.30 2.38 -11.42
C PRO A 65 3.62 1.57 -11.40
N VAL A 66 4.64 1.91 -12.18
CA VAL A 66 5.86 1.10 -12.39
C VAL A 66 6.64 0.88 -11.08
N SER A 67 6.72 1.89 -10.23
CA SER A 67 7.32 1.75 -8.88
C SER A 67 6.66 0.64 -8.05
N GLN A 68 5.35 0.43 -8.20
CA GLN A 68 4.63 -0.66 -7.56
C GLN A 68 5.01 -2.03 -8.17
N PHE A 69 5.23 -2.10 -9.47
CA PHE A 69 5.66 -3.34 -10.13
C PHE A 69 7.01 -3.80 -9.60
N TYR A 70 7.95 -2.87 -9.47
CA TYR A 70 9.27 -3.14 -8.91
C TYR A 70 9.19 -3.61 -7.46
N PHE A 71 8.40 -2.92 -6.64
CA PHE A 71 8.24 -3.30 -5.25
C PHE A 71 7.60 -4.69 -5.11
N GLN A 72 6.54 -4.97 -5.85
CA GLN A 72 5.87 -6.28 -5.81
C GLN A 72 6.81 -7.42 -6.24
N GLN A 73 7.63 -7.19 -7.27
CA GLN A 73 8.59 -8.19 -7.69
C GLN A 73 9.71 -8.37 -6.65
N ALA A 74 10.24 -7.29 -6.10
CA ALA A 74 11.24 -7.34 -5.04
C ALA A 74 10.69 -8.07 -3.80
N PHE A 75 9.46 -7.76 -3.41
CA PHE A 75 8.73 -8.46 -2.36
C PHE A 75 8.64 -9.97 -2.64
N ASN A 76 8.22 -10.35 -3.85
CA ASN A 76 8.15 -11.76 -4.22
C ASN A 76 9.52 -12.44 -4.15
N ASN A 77 10.58 -11.77 -4.60
CA ASN A 77 11.95 -12.31 -4.56
C ASN A 77 12.42 -12.56 -3.12
N VAL A 78 12.08 -11.69 -2.18
CA VAL A 78 12.43 -11.84 -0.77
C VAL A 78 11.61 -12.94 -0.10
N MET A 79 10.30 -12.95 -0.35
CA MET A 79 9.38 -13.85 0.35
C MET A 79 9.39 -15.28 -0.18
N PHE A 80 9.54 -15.47 -1.49
CA PHE A 80 9.43 -16.78 -2.15
C PHE A 80 10.77 -17.28 -2.73
N GLY A 81 11.78 -16.42 -2.75
CA GLY A 81 13.08 -16.65 -3.36
C GLY A 81 13.20 -16.01 -4.76
N PRO A 82 14.45 -15.68 -5.18
CA PRO A 82 14.72 -14.94 -6.40
C PRO A 82 14.04 -15.56 -7.62
N TRP A 83 13.23 -14.79 -8.32
CA TRP A 83 12.54 -15.11 -9.58
C TRP A 83 11.62 -16.35 -9.56
N LYS A 84 11.38 -16.94 -8.39
CA LYS A 84 10.47 -18.09 -8.24
C LYS A 84 9.01 -17.72 -8.48
N LYS A 85 8.64 -16.48 -8.23
CA LYS A 85 7.28 -15.97 -8.44
C LYS A 85 7.33 -14.60 -9.10
N ILE A 86 6.87 -14.53 -10.34
CA ILE A 86 6.77 -13.27 -11.06
C ILE A 86 5.47 -12.56 -10.66
N ALA A 87 5.61 -11.28 -10.29
CA ALA A 87 4.45 -10.40 -10.12
C ALA A 87 3.86 -10.10 -11.50
N GLU A 88 2.56 -10.32 -11.68
CA GLU A 88 1.91 -10.18 -12.99
C GLU A 88 2.18 -8.83 -13.66
N PRO A 89 2.05 -7.66 -12.98
CA PRO A 89 2.33 -6.39 -13.62
C PRO A 89 3.80 -6.23 -14.05
N TYR A 90 4.74 -6.70 -13.23
CA TYR A 90 6.16 -6.69 -13.58
C TYR A 90 6.45 -7.59 -14.79
N GLY A 91 5.90 -8.80 -14.79
CA GLY A 91 6.04 -9.72 -15.90
C GLY A 91 5.47 -9.15 -17.21
N LYS A 92 4.29 -8.53 -17.16
CA LYS A 92 3.72 -7.83 -18.33
C LYS A 92 4.60 -6.68 -18.81
N MET A 93 5.25 -5.96 -17.89
CA MET A 93 6.19 -4.88 -18.24
C MET A 93 7.40 -5.42 -19.00
N VAL A 94 8.09 -6.43 -18.48
CA VAL A 94 9.28 -7.01 -19.13
C VAL A 94 8.95 -7.73 -20.43
N LEU A 95 7.71 -8.21 -20.59
CA LEU A 95 7.19 -8.79 -21.83
C LEU A 95 6.76 -7.73 -22.86
N GLY A 96 6.77 -6.42 -22.52
CA GLY A 96 6.47 -5.34 -23.45
C GLY A 96 5.01 -4.94 -23.57
N TYR A 97 4.11 -5.42 -22.70
CA TYR A 97 2.68 -5.08 -22.75
C TYR A 97 2.39 -3.62 -22.36
N PHE A 98 3.33 -2.94 -21.72
CA PHE A 98 3.22 -1.53 -21.36
C PHE A 98 4.15 -0.63 -22.18
N GLY A 99 4.70 -1.16 -23.27
CA GLY A 99 5.64 -0.46 -24.15
C GLY A 99 7.09 -0.85 -23.91
N LYS A 100 8.00 -0.07 -24.49
CA LYS A 100 9.43 -0.33 -24.40
C LYS A 100 10.03 0.26 -23.14
N THR A 101 10.92 -0.48 -22.51
CA THR A 101 11.80 0.00 -21.46
C THR A 101 13.06 0.68 -22.06
N PRO A 102 13.73 1.59 -21.31
CA PRO A 102 14.94 2.28 -21.78
C PRO A 102 16.05 1.34 -22.23
N VAL A 103 16.21 0.23 -21.52
CA VAL A 103 17.15 -0.86 -21.86
C VAL A 103 16.34 -2.14 -21.99
N SER A 104 16.78 -3.05 -22.85
CA SER A 104 16.13 -4.36 -22.97
C SER A 104 16.15 -5.08 -21.62
N PRO A 105 15.01 -5.60 -21.15
CA PRO A 105 14.98 -6.43 -19.95
C PRO A 105 15.86 -7.66 -20.06
N ASP A 106 16.30 -8.17 -18.93
CA ASP A 106 17.10 -9.39 -18.85
C ASP A 106 16.39 -10.56 -19.52
N SER A 107 17.09 -11.27 -20.40
CA SER A 107 16.48 -12.33 -21.23
C SER A 107 16.00 -13.53 -20.42
N GLU A 108 16.65 -13.84 -19.29
CA GLU A 108 16.24 -14.93 -18.40
C GLU A 108 14.96 -14.55 -17.66
N VAL A 109 14.89 -13.32 -17.17
CA VAL A 109 13.67 -12.80 -16.52
C VAL A 109 12.49 -12.75 -17.48
N VAL A 110 12.73 -12.34 -18.74
CA VAL A 110 11.69 -12.36 -19.80
C VAL A 110 11.20 -13.78 -20.04
N LYS A 111 12.10 -14.76 -20.12
CA LYS A 111 11.74 -16.18 -20.28
C LYS A 111 10.89 -16.67 -19.11
N ILE A 112 11.34 -16.45 -17.88
CA ILE A 112 10.60 -16.84 -16.66
C ILE A 112 9.22 -16.19 -16.61
N ALA A 113 9.13 -14.89 -16.94
CA ALA A 113 7.85 -14.18 -17.00
C ALA A 113 6.90 -14.78 -18.03
N SER A 114 7.41 -15.11 -19.23
CA SER A 114 6.63 -15.74 -20.30
C SER A 114 6.07 -17.09 -19.85
N GLU A 115 6.90 -17.93 -19.26
CA GLU A 115 6.52 -19.27 -18.78
C GLU A 115 5.47 -19.21 -17.66
N GLN A 116 5.70 -18.35 -16.67
CA GLN A 116 4.81 -18.26 -15.50
C GLN A 116 3.48 -17.59 -15.83
N LEU A 117 3.48 -16.54 -16.65
CA LEU A 117 2.26 -15.82 -17.01
C LEU A 117 1.54 -16.45 -18.22
N LYS A 118 2.19 -17.40 -18.91
CA LYS A 118 1.70 -17.98 -20.18
C LYS A 118 1.39 -16.91 -21.23
N LEU A 119 2.28 -15.91 -21.32
CA LEU A 119 2.18 -14.79 -22.23
C LEU A 119 3.45 -14.73 -23.07
N GLU A 120 3.30 -14.46 -24.36
CA GLU A 120 4.42 -14.24 -25.28
C GLU A 120 4.92 -12.78 -25.17
N LYS A 121 6.17 -12.57 -25.61
CA LYS A 121 6.73 -11.23 -25.73
C LYS A 121 5.90 -10.41 -26.72
N ASN A 122 5.47 -9.23 -26.29
CA ASN A 122 4.66 -8.33 -27.10
C ASN A 122 5.50 -7.19 -27.70
N SER A 123 5.27 -6.91 -28.97
CA SER A 123 5.83 -5.75 -29.67
C SER A 123 4.76 -4.77 -30.16
N THR A 124 3.48 -5.11 -29.98
CA THR A 124 2.36 -4.25 -30.37
C THR A 124 2.30 -3.03 -29.47
N PRO A 125 2.17 -1.81 -29.99
CA PRO A 125 2.03 -0.61 -29.20
C PRO A 125 0.85 -0.72 -28.21
N PRO A 126 1.00 -0.26 -26.95
CA PRO A 126 -0.05 -0.35 -25.93
C PRO A 126 -1.39 0.26 -26.34
N ILE A 127 -1.36 1.35 -27.12
CA ILE A 127 -2.58 1.99 -27.62
C ILE A 127 -3.39 1.03 -28.50
N GLN A 128 -2.74 0.29 -29.39
CA GLN A 128 -3.41 -0.68 -30.25
C GLN A 128 -3.98 -1.86 -29.45
N LEU A 129 -3.27 -2.30 -28.40
CA LEU A 129 -3.79 -3.31 -27.48
C LEU A 129 -5.02 -2.82 -26.74
N ASN A 130 -5.02 -1.56 -26.32
CA ASN A 130 -6.15 -0.97 -25.60
C ASN A 130 -7.36 -0.76 -26.53
N ASP A 131 -7.13 -0.29 -27.76
CA ASP A 131 -8.18 -0.09 -28.75
C ASP A 131 -8.84 -1.40 -29.20
N ALA A 132 -8.07 -2.49 -29.19
CA ALA A 132 -8.56 -3.82 -29.50
C ALA A 132 -9.33 -4.49 -28.33
N ASP A 133 -9.22 -3.97 -27.11
CA ASP A 133 -9.86 -4.53 -25.93
C ASP A 133 -11.29 -3.96 -25.77
N PRO A 134 -12.35 -4.75 -26.05
CA PRO A 134 -13.73 -4.28 -25.96
C PRO A 134 -14.12 -3.83 -24.53
N LYS A 135 -13.43 -4.35 -23.49
CA LYS A 135 -13.67 -3.97 -22.09
C LYS A 135 -13.23 -2.53 -21.79
N LYS A 136 -12.35 -1.97 -22.60
CA LYS A 136 -11.85 -0.58 -22.47
C LYS A 136 -12.60 0.41 -23.34
N SER A 137 -13.66 -0.04 -24.02
CA SER A 137 -14.44 0.82 -24.91
C SER A 137 -15.43 1.71 -24.14
N ILE A 138 -15.72 2.89 -24.70
CA ILE A 138 -16.79 3.76 -24.21
C ILE A 138 -18.15 3.03 -24.20
N LYS A 139 -18.37 2.13 -25.17
CA LYS A 139 -19.58 1.30 -25.23
C LYS A 139 -19.73 0.45 -23.97
N ASN A 140 -18.64 -0.21 -23.54
CA ASN A 140 -18.65 -1.01 -22.32
C ASN A 140 -18.90 -0.16 -21.07
N ALA A 141 -18.34 1.06 -20.99
CA ALA A 141 -18.61 1.97 -19.88
C ALA A 141 -20.09 2.36 -19.81
N LYS A 142 -20.71 2.67 -20.96
CA LYS A 142 -22.15 2.96 -21.04
C LYS A 142 -23.03 1.75 -20.66
N GLU A 143 -22.69 0.56 -21.12
CA GLU A 143 -23.39 -0.67 -20.76
C GLU A 143 -23.32 -0.92 -19.25
N LYS A 144 -22.16 -0.66 -18.64
CA LYS A 144 -22.00 -0.77 -17.20
C LYS A 144 -22.85 0.24 -16.43
N LEU A 145 -22.90 1.51 -16.85
CA LEU A 145 -23.78 2.53 -16.26
C LEU A 145 -25.25 2.10 -16.31
N ARG A 146 -25.71 1.61 -17.46
CA ARG A 146 -27.10 1.10 -17.63
C ARG A 146 -27.41 -0.05 -16.68
N SER A 147 -26.50 -1.02 -16.59
CA SER A 147 -26.69 -2.19 -15.72
C SER A 147 -26.77 -1.83 -14.23
N GLU A 148 -26.17 -0.70 -13.86
CA GLU A 148 -26.11 -0.19 -12.48
C GLU A 148 -27.19 0.89 -12.21
N ASN A 149 -28.07 1.19 -13.19
CA ASN A 149 -29.08 2.26 -13.13
C ASN A 149 -28.48 3.65 -12.84
N ILE A 150 -27.31 3.94 -13.39
CA ILE A 150 -26.65 5.23 -13.28
C ILE A 150 -26.83 5.99 -14.60
N GLU A 151 -27.09 7.30 -14.51
CA GLU A 151 -27.28 8.16 -15.68
C GLU A 151 -26.05 8.19 -16.58
N GLU A 152 -26.25 8.15 -17.91
CA GLU A 152 -25.17 8.19 -18.90
C GLU A 152 -24.75 9.64 -19.23
N THR A 153 -24.27 10.38 -18.24
CA THR A 153 -23.64 11.67 -18.50
C THR A 153 -22.20 11.47 -19.01
N GLU A 154 -21.64 12.47 -19.67
CA GLU A 154 -20.24 12.42 -20.12
C GLU A 154 -19.28 12.21 -18.96
N GLU A 155 -19.53 12.88 -17.82
CA GLU A 155 -18.76 12.73 -16.59
C GLU A 155 -18.84 11.30 -16.03
N ASN A 156 -20.04 10.72 -15.93
CA ASN A 156 -20.21 9.36 -15.42
C ASN A 156 -19.55 8.32 -16.31
N ILE A 157 -19.64 8.51 -17.64
CA ILE A 157 -18.94 7.64 -18.62
C ILE A 157 -17.44 7.72 -18.39
N PHE A 158 -16.89 8.93 -18.23
CA PHE A 158 -15.46 9.13 -17.95
C PHE A 158 -15.03 8.45 -16.64
N ILE A 159 -15.80 8.64 -15.56
CA ILE A 159 -15.51 8.03 -14.25
C ILE A 159 -15.49 6.49 -14.35
N VAL A 160 -16.49 5.89 -14.99
CA VAL A 160 -16.55 4.43 -15.11
C VAL A 160 -15.49 3.89 -16.05
N ALA A 161 -15.21 4.57 -17.16
CA ALA A 161 -14.19 4.15 -18.12
C ALA A 161 -12.77 4.19 -17.50
N THR A 162 -12.48 5.17 -16.62
CA THR A 162 -11.15 5.36 -16.04
C THR A 162 -10.96 4.65 -14.70
N CYS A 163 -11.99 4.61 -13.85
CA CYS A 163 -11.92 4.11 -12.48
C CYS A 163 -12.57 2.72 -12.30
N GLY A 164 -13.26 2.20 -13.32
CA GLY A 164 -13.88 0.88 -13.29
C GLY A 164 -14.87 0.70 -12.14
N GLU A 165 -14.73 -0.38 -11.37
CA GLU A 165 -15.62 -0.68 -10.24
C GLU A 165 -15.57 0.35 -9.12
N LYS A 166 -14.40 0.94 -8.86
CA LYS A 166 -14.26 2.02 -7.86
C LYS A 166 -15.06 3.25 -8.28
N GLY A 167 -15.06 3.58 -9.57
CA GLY A 167 -15.87 4.66 -10.13
C GLY A 167 -17.36 4.38 -9.98
N THR A 168 -17.81 3.16 -10.26
CA THR A 168 -19.21 2.74 -10.08
C THR A 168 -19.66 2.87 -8.62
N LYS A 169 -18.85 2.39 -7.67
CA LYS A 169 -19.12 2.55 -6.23
C LYS A 169 -19.19 4.01 -5.81
N PHE A 170 -18.28 4.83 -6.31
CA PHE A 170 -18.27 6.28 -6.04
C PHE A 170 -19.58 6.93 -6.51
N LEU A 171 -20.02 6.64 -7.74
CA LEU A 171 -21.27 7.19 -8.30
C LEU A 171 -22.53 6.74 -7.54
N LYS A 172 -22.47 5.58 -6.89
CA LYS A 172 -23.54 5.10 -5.99
C LYS A 172 -23.47 5.69 -4.58
N GLY A 173 -22.47 6.48 -4.25
CA GLY A 173 -22.24 6.97 -2.90
C GLY A 173 -21.64 5.92 -1.94
N GLU A 174 -21.20 4.79 -2.45
CA GLU A 174 -20.58 3.68 -1.71
C GLU A 174 -19.04 3.79 -1.66
N GLY A 175 -18.48 4.93 -2.05
CA GLY A 175 -17.04 5.16 -2.07
C GLY A 175 -16.44 5.13 -0.68
N GLU A 176 -15.41 4.31 -0.47
CA GLU A 176 -14.70 4.26 0.81
C GLU A 176 -13.85 5.53 1.02
N VAL A 177 -13.96 6.12 2.20
CA VAL A 177 -13.06 7.19 2.63
C VAL A 177 -11.74 6.56 3.08
N GLY A 178 -10.74 6.59 2.22
CA GLY A 178 -9.43 5.95 2.46
C GLY A 178 -8.54 6.63 3.50
N VAL A 179 -9.02 7.73 4.14
CA VAL A 179 -8.25 8.44 5.16
C VAL A 179 -8.49 7.82 6.53
N ARG A 180 -7.43 7.26 7.12
CA ARG A 180 -7.49 6.69 8.47
C ARG A 180 -7.45 7.81 9.50
N LYS A 181 -8.44 7.85 10.38
CA LYS A 181 -8.44 8.69 11.58
C LYS A 181 -8.05 7.85 12.80
N ASN A 182 -7.38 8.49 13.72
CA ASN A 182 -7.18 7.89 15.05
C ASN A 182 -8.56 7.59 15.62
N LYS A 183 -8.76 6.36 16.14
CA LYS A 183 -9.92 6.11 16.96
C LYS A 183 -9.85 7.14 18.10
N LYS A 184 -10.85 7.99 18.25
CA LYS A 184 -11.01 8.69 19.52
C LYS A 184 -11.05 7.57 20.54
N GLU A 185 -10.03 7.49 21.41
CA GLU A 185 -10.24 6.83 22.67
C GLU A 185 -11.50 7.52 23.18
N GLU A 186 -12.61 6.80 23.22
CA GLU A 186 -13.69 7.19 24.09
C GLU A 186 -12.96 7.42 25.39
N ALA A 187 -12.91 8.69 25.79
CA ALA A 187 -12.50 8.99 27.12
C ALA A 187 -13.43 8.10 27.95
N THR A 188 -12.92 6.90 28.27
CA THR A 188 -13.42 6.23 29.43
C THR A 188 -13.30 7.35 30.43
N SER A 189 -14.46 7.95 30.73
CA SER A 189 -14.59 8.75 31.90
C SER A 189 -13.93 7.88 32.96
N ARG A 190 -12.63 8.15 33.20
CA ARG A 190 -12.12 7.82 34.50
C ARG A 190 -13.13 8.52 35.36
N ALA A 191 -14.12 7.75 35.75
CA ALA A 191 -14.92 8.11 36.89
C ALA A 191 -13.87 8.59 37.88
N ASP A 192 -13.93 9.85 38.16
CA ASP A 192 -13.23 10.48 39.24
C ASP A 192 -13.85 9.85 40.54
N SER A 193 -13.62 8.54 40.60
CA SER A 193 -13.70 7.81 41.83
C SER A 193 -12.36 8.07 42.48
N GLY A 194 -12.23 9.24 43.04
CA GLY A 194 -11.38 9.42 44.20
C GLY A 194 -11.84 8.39 45.24
N SER A 195 -11.55 7.12 44.98
CA SER A 195 -11.74 6.07 45.95
C SER A 195 -10.69 6.35 47.01
N ALA A 196 -11.14 6.99 48.11
CA ALA A 196 -10.40 6.91 49.34
C ALA A 196 -9.97 5.44 49.49
N GLY A 197 -8.71 5.18 49.47
CA GLY A 197 -8.17 3.81 49.48
C GLY A 197 -6.81 3.78 50.15
N THR A 198 -6.55 2.70 50.86
CA THR A 198 -5.21 2.43 51.41
C THR A 198 -4.46 1.54 50.43
N TYR A 199 -3.30 2.00 50.00
CA TYR A 199 -2.41 1.32 49.07
C TYR A 199 -1.10 0.96 49.79
N VAL A 200 -0.51 -0.18 49.44
CA VAL A 200 0.81 -0.55 49.89
C VAL A 200 1.74 -0.37 48.71
N VAL A 201 2.72 0.50 48.83
CA VAL A 201 3.71 0.79 47.78
C VAL A 201 5.09 0.38 48.26
N THR A 202 5.77 -0.44 47.49
CA THR A 202 7.14 -0.86 47.79
C THR A 202 8.15 0.04 47.04
N VAL A 203 8.96 0.75 47.82
CA VAL A 203 10.05 1.59 47.26
C VAL A 203 11.36 1.11 47.86
N ASN A 204 12.32 0.77 46.98
CA ASN A 204 13.65 0.26 47.37
C ASN A 204 13.58 -0.93 48.36
N GLY A 205 12.61 -1.82 48.17
CA GLY A 205 12.43 -3.02 49.00
C GLY A 205 11.77 -2.76 50.36
N LYS A 206 11.29 -1.54 50.67
CA LYS A 206 10.52 -1.20 51.86
C LYS A 206 9.08 -0.94 51.47
N GLU A 207 8.15 -1.49 52.25
CA GLU A 207 6.73 -1.27 52.06
C GLU A 207 6.30 0.00 52.83
N HIS A 208 5.53 0.82 52.14
CA HIS A 208 4.93 2.05 52.65
C HIS A 208 3.43 1.97 52.46
N SER A 209 2.67 2.27 53.51
CA SER A 209 1.23 2.42 53.42
C SER A 209 0.89 3.84 52.97
N MET A 210 0.11 3.98 51.92
CA MET A 210 -0.34 5.26 51.36
C MET A 210 -1.87 5.31 51.42
N VAL A 211 -2.39 6.35 52.07
CA VAL A 211 -3.84 6.63 52.10
C VAL A 211 -4.13 7.79 51.15
N ILE A 212 -5.04 7.58 50.22
CA ILE A 212 -5.47 8.63 49.28
C ILE A 212 -6.90 9.05 49.69
N GLU A 213 -7.08 10.34 49.97
CA GLU A 213 -8.35 10.95 50.27
C GLU A 213 -8.52 12.20 49.37
N GLY A 214 -9.34 12.07 48.29
CA GLY A 214 -9.47 13.11 47.29
C GLY A 214 -8.12 13.46 46.66
N ASP A 215 -7.71 14.72 46.68
CA ASP A 215 -6.44 15.20 46.13
C ASP A 215 -5.24 15.08 47.08
N LYS A 216 -5.41 14.46 48.25
CA LYS A 216 -4.36 14.32 49.27
C LYS A 216 -3.92 12.86 49.39
N ALA A 217 -2.62 12.66 49.37
CA ALA A 217 -1.97 11.40 49.63
C ALA A 217 -1.14 11.51 50.92
N THR A 218 -1.39 10.64 51.89
CA THR A 218 -0.61 10.55 53.15
C THR A 218 0.19 9.24 53.11
N VAL A 219 1.47 9.32 53.29
CA VAL A 219 2.37 8.15 53.32
C VAL A 219 2.86 7.97 54.76
N ASN A 220 2.57 6.82 55.34
CA ASN A 220 3.09 6.42 56.65
C ASN A 220 4.18 5.37 56.38
N GLY A 221 5.38 5.68 56.84
CA GLY A 221 6.54 4.80 56.81
C GLY A 221 6.93 4.35 58.21
#